data_f241260a6e977b8440f1dd30b56be088
#
_entry.id   f241260a6e977b8440f1dd30b56be088
#
_cell.length_a   1.000
_cell.length_b   1.000
_cell.length_c   1.000
_cell.angle_alpha   90.00
_cell.angle_beta   90.00
_cell.angle_gamma   90.00
#
_symmetry.space_group_name_H-M   'P 1'
#
loop_
_entity.id
_entity.type
_entity.pdbx_description
1 polymer ?
#
loop_
_entity_poly.entity_id
_entity_poly.type
_entity_poly.pdbx_seq_one_letter_code
_entity_poly.pdbx_strand_id
1 'polypeptide(L)'
;MQDPSIRTPAIRVSGVTKSIQTATHKVDILRGIDFEIAAGEFAAIMGPSGSGKSTLLGLLAGLDTPTTGQIVLDGVDITGLDEDRMALLRGRKIGFVFQSYHLLPTLTAEENVLLPFELTGGGNGSAGRKRARELLESVGLPDRRDHYPVQLSGGEQQRVALARAFMVRPPILLADEPTGNLDTQNGQHVLELLISLNQREGTTLVLVTHDPALSSRANRCIQLRDGLVVSED
;
A
#
# COMPACT_ATOMS: atom_id res chain seq x y z
N MET A 1 0.52 -22.36 -26.49
CA MET A 1 -0.76 -21.92 -25.87
C MET A 1 -0.56 -22.03 -24.38
N GLN A 2 -0.36 -20.92 -23.66
CA GLN A 2 -0.30 -20.93 -22.20
C GLN A 2 -1.73 -21.06 -21.69
N ASP A 3 -1.93 -21.96 -20.74
CA ASP A 3 -3.20 -22.18 -20.07
C ASP A 3 -3.62 -20.87 -19.36
N PRO A 4 -4.81 -20.29 -19.64
CA PRO A 4 -5.24 -19.04 -19.05
C PRO A 4 -5.57 -19.14 -17.54
N SER A 5 -5.43 -20.32 -16.94
CA SER A 5 -5.79 -20.58 -15.53
C SER A 5 -4.65 -20.37 -14.52
N ILE A 6 -3.39 -20.16 -14.93
CA ILE A 6 -2.27 -19.93 -13.99
C ILE A 6 -1.89 -18.45 -14.05
N ARG A 7 -2.69 -17.58 -13.44
CA ARG A 7 -2.24 -16.21 -13.12
C ARG A 7 -1.21 -16.30 -12.01
N THR A 8 0.03 -15.93 -12.30
CA THR A 8 1.07 -15.79 -11.27
C THR A 8 0.56 -14.81 -10.20
N PRO A 9 0.54 -15.17 -8.91
CA PRO A 9 0.09 -14.26 -7.88
C PRO A 9 0.98 -13.03 -7.82
N ALA A 10 0.39 -11.85 -7.63
CA ALA A 10 1.14 -10.62 -7.39
C ALA A 10 1.82 -10.64 -6.02
N ILE A 11 1.17 -11.30 -5.04
CA ILE A 11 1.70 -11.46 -3.69
C ILE A 11 1.54 -12.93 -3.30
N ARG A 12 2.62 -13.53 -2.78
CA ARG A 12 2.60 -14.85 -2.13
C ARG A 12 3.30 -14.74 -0.78
N VAL A 13 2.63 -15.21 0.26
CA VAL A 13 3.12 -15.29 1.63
C VAL A 13 3.08 -16.74 2.05
N SER A 14 4.19 -17.30 2.49
CA SER A 14 4.32 -18.72 2.82
C SER A 14 5.00 -18.92 4.17
N GLY A 15 4.25 -19.44 5.16
CA GLY A 15 4.72 -19.76 6.50
C GLY A 15 5.36 -18.57 7.25
N VAL A 16 4.91 -17.35 6.99
CA VAL A 16 5.53 -16.14 7.51
C VAL A 16 5.27 -15.99 9.01
N THR A 17 6.34 -15.88 9.78
CA THR A 17 6.29 -15.54 11.21
C THR A 17 6.99 -14.22 11.48
N LYS A 18 6.57 -13.53 12.53
CA LYS A 18 7.26 -12.36 13.05
C LYS A 18 7.25 -12.39 14.57
N SER A 19 8.46 -12.42 15.15
CA SER A 19 8.67 -12.33 16.59
C SER A 19 9.57 -11.17 16.93
N ILE A 20 9.30 -10.51 18.05
CA ILE A 20 10.18 -9.49 18.63
C ILE A 20 10.73 -10.05 19.92
N GLN A 21 12.06 -10.07 20.04
CA GLN A 21 12.74 -10.45 21.25
C GLN A 21 13.10 -9.18 22.02
N THR A 22 12.53 -9.04 23.21
CA THR A 22 12.96 -8.04 24.18
C THR A 22 13.92 -8.67 25.18
N ALA A 23 14.52 -7.87 26.06
CA ALA A 23 15.43 -8.39 27.08
C ALA A 23 14.78 -9.43 28.03
N THR A 24 13.45 -9.37 28.21
CA THR A 24 12.70 -10.19 29.17
C THR A 24 11.64 -11.09 28.54
N HIS A 25 11.18 -10.80 27.33
CA HIS A 25 10.04 -11.49 26.71
C HIS A 25 10.27 -11.69 25.22
N LYS A 26 9.72 -12.78 24.68
CA LYS A 26 9.51 -12.99 23.26
C LYS A 26 8.02 -12.77 22.97
N VAL A 27 7.73 -11.92 21.99
CA VAL A 27 6.35 -11.64 21.54
C VAL A 27 6.23 -12.14 20.10
N ASP A 28 5.38 -13.14 19.88
CA ASP A 28 5.06 -13.66 18.55
C ASP A 28 3.88 -12.86 17.98
N ILE A 29 4.16 -12.01 16.98
CA ILE A 29 3.17 -11.13 16.36
C ILE A 29 2.46 -11.84 15.23
N LEU A 30 3.22 -12.55 14.36
CA LEU A 30 2.68 -13.39 13.29
C LEU A 30 3.19 -14.82 13.50
N ARG A 31 2.29 -15.80 13.30
CA ARG A 31 2.49 -17.18 13.77
C ARG A 31 2.36 -18.23 12.67
N GLY A 32 2.79 -17.90 11.45
CA GLY A 32 2.66 -18.77 10.27
C GLY A 32 1.50 -18.28 9.40
N ILE A 33 1.75 -17.26 8.61
CA ILE A 33 0.80 -16.66 7.68
C ILE A 33 1.02 -17.26 6.31
N ASP A 34 -0.05 -17.76 5.72
CA ASP A 34 -0.09 -18.29 4.36
C ASP A 34 -1.25 -17.67 3.61
N PHE A 35 -1.01 -17.05 2.47
CA PHE A 35 -2.02 -16.62 1.49
C PHE A 35 -1.36 -16.21 0.17
N GLU A 36 -2.19 -16.12 -0.88
CA GLU A 36 -1.82 -15.54 -2.18
C GLU A 36 -2.83 -14.47 -2.60
N ILE A 37 -2.39 -13.44 -3.29
CA ILE A 37 -3.26 -12.43 -3.92
C ILE A 37 -2.93 -12.38 -5.41
N ALA A 38 -3.96 -12.55 -6.25
CA ALA A 38 -3.80 -12.54 -7.70
C ALA A 38 -3.47 -11.13 -8.23
N ALA A 39 -2.81 -11.05 -9.39
CA ALA A 39 -2.56 -9.77 -10.03
C ALA A 39 -3.87 -9.05 -10.39
N GLY A 40 -3.96 -7.76 -10.02
CA GLY A 40 -5.15 -6.93 -10.21
C GLY A 40 -6.29 -7.18 -9.22
N GLU A 41 -6.09 -8.07 -8.24
CA GLU A 41 -7.08 -8.33 -7.18
C GLU A 41 -7.10 -7.18 -6.15
N PHE A 42 -8.29 -6.87 -5.63
CA PHE A 42 -8.47 -6.04 -4.45
C PHE A 42 -8.74 -6.94 -3.25
N ALA A 43 -7.77 -7.08 -2.36
CA ALA A 43 -7.86 -7.82 -1.11
C ALA A 43 -7.93 -6.90 0.11
N ALA A 44 -8.82 -7.20 1.05
CA ALA A 44 -8.89 -6.54 2.34
C ALA A 44 -8.29 -7.44 3.43
N ILE A 45 -7.43 -6.88 4.29
CA ILE A 45 -6.94 -7.55 5.50
C ILE A 45 -7.66 -6.95 6.70
N MET A 46 -8.45 -7.76 7.38
CA MET A 46 -9.25 -7.36 8.53
C MET A 46 -8.82 -8.05 9.82
N GLY A 47 -9.25 -7.51 10.94
CA GLY A 47 -9.03 -8.10 12.26
C GLY A 47 -9.02 -7.05 13.37
N PRO A 48 -9.11 -7.46 14.64
CA PRO A 48 -9.07 -6.57 15.78
C PRO A 48 -7.73 -5.82 15.90
N SER A 49 -7.69 -4.76 16.71
CA SER A 49 -6.43 -4.09 17.05
C SER A 49 -5.46 -5.10 17.68
N GLY A 50 -4.19 -5.01 17.32
CA GLY A 50 -3.15 -5.93 17.80
C GLY A 50 -3.12 -7.31 17.12
N SER A 51 -3.96 -7.59 16.11
CA SER A 51 -3.93 -8.88 15.41
C SER A 51 -2.72 -9.09 14.47
N GLY A 52 -1.89 -8.06 14.25
CA GLY A 52 -0.69 -8.14 13.39
C GLY A 52 -0.85 -7.53 11.99
N LYS A 53 -1.97 -6.88 11.66
CA LYS A 53 -2.25 -6.31 10.31
C LYS A 53 -1.17 -5.34 9.82
N SER A 54 -0.86 -4.30 10.60
CA SER A 54 0.15 -3.30 10.21
C SER A 54 1.55 -3.91 10.17
N THR A 55 1.84 -4.92 11.01
CA THR A 55 3.09 -5.69 10.94
C THR A 55 3.17 -6.47 9.63
N LEU A 56 2.11 -7.18 9.27
CA LEU A 56 2.03 -7.90 7.99
C LEU A 56 2.19 -6.96 6.82
N LEU A 57 1.49 -5.81 6.84
CA LEU A 57 1.62 -4.80 5.78
C LEU A 57 3.05 -4.24 5.69
N GLY A 58 3.70 -4.01 6.83
CA GLY A 58 5.11 -3.59 6.89
C GLY A 58 6.07 -4.62 6.29
N LEU A 59 5.82 -5.92 6.51
CA LEU A 59 6.58 -6.99 5.88
C LEU A 59 6.35 -7.04 4.37
N LEU A 60 5.10 -6.89 3.90
CA LEU A 60 4.78 -6.81 2.48
C LEU A 60 5.41 -5.57 1.81
N ALA A 61 5.54 -4.48 2.55
CA ALA A 61 6.23 -3.28 2.07
C ALA A 61 7.76 -3.40 2.10
N GLY A 62 8.31 -4.47 2.69
CA GLY A 62 9.74 -4.62 2.93
C GLY A 62 10.31 -3.53 3.86
N LEU A 63 9.49 -2.98 4.74
CA LEU A 63 9.91 -2.04 5.79
C LEU A 63 10.48 -2.78 7.01
N ASP A 64 10.23 -4.09 7.08
CA ASP A 64 10.73 -5.00 8.09
C ASP A 64 10.93 -6.38 7.44
N THR A 65 11.63 -7.29 8.11
CA THR A 65 11.90 -8.65 7.64
C THR A 65 11.16 -9.68 8.49
N PRO A 66 10.62 -10.76 7.90
CA PRO A 66 10.01 -11.84 8.66
C PRO A 66 11.08 -12.58 9.51
N THR A 67 10.64 -13.20 10.59
CA THR A 67 11.52 -14.07 11.39
C THR A 67 11.76 -15.40 10.66
N THR A 68 10.72 -15.96 10.03
CA THR A 68 10.79 -17.14 9.16
C THR A 68 9.73 -17.02 8.05
N GLY A 69 9.79 -17.92 7.07
CA GLY A 69 8.87 -17.96 5.95
C GLY A 69 9.38 -17.14 4.76
N GLN A 70 8.52 -17.00 3.74
CA GLN A 70 8.87 -16.39 2.47
C GLN A 70 7.79 -15.42 2.01
N ILE A 71 8.20 -14.31 1.42
CA ILE A 71 7.33 -13.33 0.77
C ILE A 71 7.82 -13.10 -0.65
N VAL A 72 6.94 -13.32 -1.62
CA VAL A 72 7.20 -13.07 -3.03
C VAL A 72 6.27 -11.97 -3.52
N LEU A 73 6.82 -10.90 -4.11
CA LEU A 73 6.07 -9.77 -4.68
C LEU A 73 6.37 -9.65 -6.16
N ASP A 74 5.33 -9.72 -6.99
CA ASP A 74 5.43 -9.64 -8.45
C ASP A 74 6.57 -10.51 -9.00
N GLY A 75 6.64 -11.78 -8.53
CA GLY A 75 7.63 -12.78 -8.90
C GLY A 75 9.02 -12.64 -8.26
N VAL A 76 9.24 -11.65 -7.39
CA VAL A 76 10.53 -11.43 -6.71
C VAL A 76 10.41 -11.84 -5.24
N ASP A 77 11.28 -12.76 -4.81
CA ASP A 77 11.42 -13.09 -3.38
C ASP A 77 12.13 -11.95 -2.67
N ILE A 78 11.41 -11.31 -1.73
CA ILE A 78 11.93 -10.17 -0.96
C ILE A 78 12.56 -10.57 0.37
N THR A 79 12.41 -11.82 0.78
CA THR A 79 12.78 -12.29 2.14
C THR A 79 14.27 -12.14 2.43
N GLY A 80 15.11 -12.34 1.42
CA GLY A 80 16.58 -12.30 1.54
C GLY A 80 17.23 -11.08 0.90
N LEU A 81 16.46 -10.07 0.49
CA LEU A 81 17.03 -8.86 -0.13
C LEU A 81 17.75 -8.01 0.93
N ASP A 82 18.89 -7.45 0.54
CA ASP A 82 19.52 -6.35 1.28
C ASP A 82 18.70 -5.06 1.15
N GLU A 83 18.97 -4.08 2.04
CA GLU A 83 18.18 -2.84 2.09
C GLU A 83 18.25 -2.04 0.77
N ASP A 84 19.40 -2.02 0.08
CA ASP A 84 19.55 -1.27 -1.18
C ASP A 84 18.66 -1.86 -2.28
N ARG A 85 18.68 -3.19 -2.42
CA ARG A 85 17.80 -3.88 -3.38
C ARG A 85 16.34 -3.75 -3.01
N MET A 86 16.02 -3.81 -1.71
CA MET A 86 14.67 -3.64 -1.22
C MET A 86 14.17 -2.21 -1.46
N ALA A 87 14.99 -1.19 -1.25
CA ALA A 87 14.65 0.21 -1.54
C ALA A 87 14.37 0.43 -3.03
N LEU A 88 15.18 -0.15 -3.93
CA LEU A 88 14.93 -0.10 -5.38
C LEU A 88 13.63 -0.82 -5.77
N LEU A 89 13.34 -1.97 -5.16
CA LEU A 89 12.11 -2.71 -5.41
C LEU A 89 10.90 -1.92 -4.92
N ARG A 90 10.93 -1.40 -3.67
CA ARG A 90 9.87 -0.53 -3.13
C ARG A 90 9.56 0.62 -4.08
N GLY A 91 10.59 1.36 -4.49
CA GLY A 91 10.41 2.52 -5.37
C GLY A 91 9.74 2.21 -6.70
N ARG A 92 9.87 0.99 -7.21
CA ARG A 92 9.36 0.59 -8.53
C ARG A 92 8.10 -0.26 -8.50
N LYS A 93 7.92 -1.06 -7.45
CA LYS A 93 6.89 -2.12 -7.38
C LYS A 93 5.79 -1.83 -6.38
N ILE A 94 6.01 -0.94 -5.41
CA ILE A 94 5.09 -0.73 -4.30
C ILE A 94 4.68 0.74 -4.22
N GLY A 95 3.38 1.00 -4.31
CA GLY A 95 2.78 2.24 -3.86
C GLY A 95 2.30 2.07 -2.42
N PHE A 96 2.39 3.11 -1.61
CA PHE A 96 1.94 3.05 -0.22
C PHE A 96 1.06 4.24 0.13
N VAL A 97 -0.10 3.96 0.75
CA VAL A 97 -1.02 4.95 1.31
C VAL A 97 -1.11 4.72 2.81
N PHE A 98 -0.62 5.67 3.60
CA PHE A 98 -0.61 5.62 5.06
C PHE A 98 -1.83 6.32 5.65
N GLN A 99 -2.22 5.94 6.85
CA GLN A 99 -3.22 6.63 7.65
C GLN A 99 -2.82 8.09 7.93
N SER A 100 -1.55 8.36 8.17
CA SER A 100 -1.01 9.69 8.54
C SER A 100 -0.39 10.45 7.38
N TYR A 101 -0.86 10.25 6.16
CA TYR A 101 -0.48 10.93 4.91
C TYR A 101 1.03 10.88 4.57
N HIS A 102 1.91 11.12 5.51
CA HIS A 102 3.38 11.19 5.38
C HIS A 102 3.84 12.06 4.20
N LEU A 103 3.21 13.24 4.04
CA LEU A 103 3.69 14.25 3.10
C LEU A 103 4.90 14.96 3.68
N LEU A 104 5.86 15.29 2.83
CA LEU A 104 6.99 16.11 3.22
C LEU A 104 6.54 17.57 3.32
N PRO A 105 6.63 18.20 4.51
CA PRO A 105 6.07 19.53 4.75
C PRO A 105 6.79 20.65 4.00
N THR A 106 8.01 20.40 3.53
CA THR A 106 8.85 21.34 2.77
C THR A 106 8.60 21.27 1.27
N LEU A 107 7.80 20.32 0.79
CA LEU A 107 7.44 20.12 -0.60
C LEU A 107 5.99 20.51 -0.84
N THR A 108 5.71 21.11 -2.00
CA THR A 108 4.35 21.36 -2.48
C THR A 108 3.60 20.05 -2.76
N ALA A 109 2.30 20.11 -3.06
CA ALA A 109 1.52 18.94 -3.45
C ALA A 109 2.07 18.28 -4.73
N GLU A 110 2.42 19.08 -5.76
CA GLU A 110 3.01 18.56 -7.00
C GLU A 110 4.36 17.89 -6.74
N GLU A 111 5.22 18.48 -5.93
CA GLU A 111 6.54 17.93 -5.57
C GLU A 111 6.42 16.66 -4.72
N ASN A 112 5.48 16.60 -3.78
CA ASN A 112 5.19 15.38 -3.02
C ASN A 112 4.75 14.23 -3.93
N VAL A 113 3.89 14.50 -4.92
CA VAL A 113 3.46 13.48 -5.90
C VAL A 113 4.61 13.08 -6.81
N LEU A 114 5.46 14.02 -7.23
CA LEU A 114 6.57 13.78 -8.13
C LEU A 114 7.72 12.98 -7.50
N LEU A 115 7.89 13.08 -6.19
CA LEU A 115 9.01 12.53 -5.43
C LEU A 115 9.34 11.04 -5.73
N PRO A 116 8.40 10.10 -5.77
CA PRO A 116 8.72 8.70 -6.10
C PRO A 116 9.35 8.54 -7.49
N PHE A 117 8.93 9.34 -8.46
CA PHE A 117 9.49 9.33 -9.81
C PHE A 117 10.94 9.81 -9.82
N GLU A 118 11.25 10.86 -9.09
CA GLU A 118 12.61 11.39 -8.98
C GLU A 118 13.54 10.41 -8.28
N LEU A 119 13.10 9.80 -7.17
CA LEU A 119 13.87 8.82 -6.41
C LEU A 119 14.16 7.53 -7.21
N THR A 120 13.31 7.18 -8.16
CA THR A 120 13.51 5.98 -9.01
C THR A 120 14.33 6.26 -10.27
N GLY A 121 14.93 7.44 -10.38
CA GLY A 121 15.76 7.83 -11.50
C GLY A 121 14.95 8.27 -12.72
N GLY A 122 13.78 8.87 -12.52
CA GLY A 122 12.90 9.38 -13.55
C GLY A 122 13.62 10.31 -14.53
N GLY A 123 13.81 9.82 -15.77
CA GLY A 123 14.71 10.47 -16.75
C GLY A 123 14.20 11.80 -17.29
N ASN A 124 12.96 11.90 -17.76
CA ASN A 124 12.40 13.13 -18.33
C ASN A 124 11.53 13.85 -17.29
N GLY A 125 12.09 14.85 -16.62
CA GLY A 125 11.39 15.65 -15.60
C GLY A 125 10.09 16.30 -16.11
N SER A 126 9.97 16.62 -17.42
CA SER A 126 8.75 17.17 -17.99
C SER A 126 7.62 16.11 -18.05
N ALA A 127 7.95 14.86 -18.37
CA ALA A 127 6.97 13.76 -18.36
C ALA A 127 6.51 13.43 -16.93
N GLY A 128 7.43 13.43 -15.95
CA GLY A 128 7.11 13.25 -14.54
C GLY A 128 6.15 14.33 -14.03
N ARG A 129 6.44 15.60 -14.28
CA ARG A 129 5.56 16.72 -13.90
C ARG A 129 4.19 16.64 -14.57
N LYS A 130 4.13 16.28 -15.85
CA LYS A 130 2.86 16.07 -16.55
C LYS A 130 2.03 14.99 -15.84
N ARG A 131 2.63 13.85 -15.52
CA ARG A 131 1.97 12.74 -14.80
C ARG A 131 1.52 13.17 -13.40
N ALA A 132 2.34 13.90 -12.64
CA ALA A 132 1.97 14.40 -11.32
C ALA A 132 0.73 15.30 -11.38
N ARG A 133 0.65 16.19 -12.37
CA ARG A 133 -0.52 17.06 -12.59
C ARG A 133 -1.77 16.29 -12.99
N GLU A 134 -1.65 15.31 -13.88
CA GLU A 134 -2.76 14.43 -14.26
C GLU A 134 -3.30 13.65 -13.04
N LEU A 135 -2.41 13.19 -12.15
CA LEU A 135 -2.80 12.53 -10.91
C LEU A 135 -3.50 13.49 -9.93
N LEU A 136 -2.96 14.69 -9.72
CA LEU A 136 -3.61 15.71 -8.88
C LEU A 136 -4.99 16.10 -9.42
N GLU A 137 -5.13 16.26 -10.73
CA GLU A 137 -6.41 16.50 -11.37
C GLU A 137 -7.38 15.32 -11.13
N SER A 138 -6.91 14.07 -11.26
CA SER A 138 -7.73 12.88 -11.07
C SER A 138 -8.23 12.70 -9.63
N VAL A 139 -7.56 13.30 -8.64
CA VAL A 139 -8.01 13.32 -7.24
C VAL A 139 -8.71 14.63 -6.86
N GLY A 140 -9.06 15.47 -7.84
CA GLY A 140 -9.82 16.71 -7.65
C GLY A 140 -9.02 17.84 -7.00
N LEU A 141 -7.71 17.92 -7.27
CA LEU A 141 -6.81 18.93 -6.73
C LEU A 141 -6.02 19.73 -7.81
N PRO A 142 -6.63 20.11 -8.96
CA PRO A 142 -5.90 20.82 -10.01
C PRO A 142 -5.38 22.20 -9.55
N ASP A 143 -6.06 22.86 -8.63
CA ASP A 143 -5.75 24.20 -8.14
C ASP A 143 -4.93 24.18 -6.83
N ARG A 144 -4.52 22.99 -6.36
CA ARG A 144 -3.75 22.81 -5.12
C ARG A 144 -2.29 22.42 -5.35
N ARG A 145 -1.82 22.43 -6.60
CA ARG A 145 -0.48 21.94 -7.00
C ARG A 145 0.66 22.61 -6.24
N ASP A 146 0.56 23.92 -6.07
CA ASP A 146 1.60 24.75 -5.45
C ASP A 146 1.40 24.96 -3.93
N HIS A 147 0.39 24.26 -3.32
CA HIS A 147 0.14 24.36 -1.90
C HIS A 147 1.05 23.40 -1.12
N TYR A 148 1.55 23.87 0.01
CA TYR A 148 2.26 23.06 1.00
C TYR A 148 1.26 22.26 1.87
N PRO A 149 1.65 21.13 2.47
CA PRO A 149 0.77 20.31 3.32
C PRO A 149 0.04 21.10 4.40
N VAL A 150 0.69 22.10 5.02
CA VAL A 150 0.08 22.95 6.06
C VAL A 150 -1.10 23.79 5.54
N GLN A 151 -1.19 24.01 4.24
CA GLN A 151 -2.25 24.77 3.59
C GLN A 151 -3.43 23.90 3.11
N LEU A 152 -3.31 22.59 3.27
CA LEU A 152 -4.27 21.59 2.81
C LEU A 152 -5.06 21.01 3.99
N SER A 153 -6.34 20.80 3.80
CA SER A 153 -7.16 20.03 4.73
C SER A 153 -6.69 18.58 4.81
N GLY A 154 -7.06 17.83 5.87
CA GLY A 154 -6.71 16.43 6.03
C GLY A 154 -7.14 15.56 4.82
N GLY A 155 -8.35 15.79 4.31
CA GLY A 155 -8.84 15.10 3.12
C GLY A 155 -8.06 15.45 1.85
N GLU A 156 -7.63 16.72 1.68
CA GLU A 156 -6.77 17.13 0.57
C GLU A 156 -5.37 16.50 0.69
N GLN A 157 -4.80 16.47 1.90
CA GLN A 157 -3.51 15.80 2.15
C GLN A 157 -3.57 14.31 1.80
N GLN A 158 -4.65 13.61 2.18
CA GLN A 158 -4.83 12.21 1.85
C GLN A 158 -4.97 11.99 0.34
N ARG A 159 -5.68 12.87 -0.38
CA ARG A 159 -5.76 12.81 -1.84
C ARG A 159 -4.39 13.07 -2.52
N VAL A 160 -3.56 13.95 -1.98
CA VAL A 160 -2.16 14.11 -2.45
C VAL A 160 -1.35 12.83 -2.18
N ALA A 161 -1.47 12.24 -0.99
CA ALA A 161 -0.79 10.98 -0.66
C ALA A 161 -1.25 9.82 -1.57
N LEU A 162 -2.54 9.78 -1.92
CA LEU A 162 -3.08 8.84 -2.89
C LEU A 162 -2.48 9.05 -4.28
N ALA A 163 -2.47 10.29 -4.80
CA ALA A 163 -1.84 10.61 -6.08
C ALA A 163 -0.35 10.22 -6.11
N ARG A 164 0.38 10.48 -5.02
CA ARG A 164 1.79 10.08 -4.86
C ARG A 164 1.97 8.57 -4.99
N ALA A 165 1.11 7.78 -4.38
CA ALA A 165 1.22 6.33 -4.39
C ALA A 165 1.08 5.72 -5.80
N PHE A 166 0.36 6.38 -6.71
CA PHE A 166 0.19 5.96 -8.11
C PHE A 166 1.21 6.56 -9.09
N MET A 167 2.15 7.38 -8.63
CA MET A 167 3.06 8.13 -9.52
C MET A 167 3.88 7.22 -10.42
N VAL A 168 4.44 6.16 -9.89
CA VAL A 168 5.31 5.20 -10.61
C VAL A 168 4.55 4.04 -11.25
N ARG A 169 3.20 4.04 -11.24
CA ARG A 169 2.35 2.94 -11.70
C ARG A 169 2.75 1.60 -11.06
N PRO A 170 2.73 1.51 -9.75
CA PRO A 170 3.17 0.31 -9.06
C PRO A 170 2.23 -0.86 -9.37
N PRO A 171 2.74 -2.10 -9.58
CA PRO A 171 1.90 -3.28 -9.70
C PRO A 171 1.16 -3.64 -8.40
N ILE A 172 1.67 -3.19 -7.26
CA ILE A 172 1.11 -3.45 -5.92
C ILE A 172 0.91 -2.13 -5.18
N LEU A 173 -0.29 -1.94 -4.64
CA LEU A 173 -0.63 -0.82 -3.75
C LEU A 173 -0.99 -1.36 -2.38
N LEU A 174 -0.31 -0.88 -1.36
CA LEU A 174 -0.56 -1.19 0.04
C LEU A 174 -1.21 0.02 0.71
N ALA A 175 -2.32 -0.16 1.39
CA ALA A 175 -3.04 0.91 2.07
C ALA A 175 -3.32 0.52 3.53
N ASP A 176 -2.79 1.30 4.48
CA ASP A 176 -3.01 1.10 5.92
C ASP A 176 -4.02 2.13 6.43
N GLU A 177 -5.25 1.69 6.70
CA GLU A 177 -6.35 2.52 7.19
C GLU A 177 -6.46 3.89 6.51
N PRO A 178 -6.55 3.97 5.17
CA PRO A 178 -6.38 5.22 4.41
C PRO A 178 -7.44 6.29 4.71
N THR A 179 -8.48 5.95 5.45
CA THR A 179 -9.58 6.85 5.83
C THR A 179 -9.68 7.09 7.34
N GLY A 180 -8.81 6.45 8.14
CA GLY A 180 -8.91 6.43 9.60
C GLY A 180 -8.81 7.80 10.29
N ASN A 181 -8.22 8.80 9.64
CA ASN A 181 -8.10 10.17 10.16
C ASN A 181 -9.07 11.17 9.51
N LEU A 182 -10.07 10.69 8.76
CA LEU A 182 -11.02 11.52 8.03
C LEU A 182 -12.42 11.38 8.61
N ASP A 183 -13.23 12.43 8.47
CA ASP A 183 -14.67 12.32 8.69
C ASP A 183 -15.30 11.38 7.65
N THR A 184 -16.49 10.90 7.92
CA THR A 184 -17.18 9.88 7.11
C THR A 184 -17.31 10.28 5.64
N GLN A 185 -17.64 11.54 5.34
CA GLN A 185 -17.85 11.99 3.96
C GLN A 185 -16.53 12.04 3.17
N ASN A 186 -15.49 12.64 3.76
CA ASN A 186 -14.16 12.68 3.15
C ASN A 186 -13.56 11.29 3.02
N GLY A 187 -13.77 10.41 4.02
CA GLY A 187 -13.32 9.02 3.99
C GLY A 187 -13.93 8.25 2.83
N GLN A 188 -15.24 8.32 2.62
CA GLN A 188 -15.92 7.69 1.49
C GLN A 188 -15.40 8.20 0.13
N HIS A 189 -15.22 9.52 0.00
CA HIS A 189 -14.68 10.11 -1.23
C HIS A 189 -13.26 9.63 -1.54
N VAL A 190 -12.37 9.60 -0.55
CA VAL A 190 -10.99 9.09 -0.70
C VAL A 190 -10.99 7.61 -1.10
N LEU A 191 -11.86 6.80 -0.51
CA LEU A 191 -11.99 5.39 -0.86
C LEU A 191 -12.46 5.20 -2.31
N GLU A 192 -13.45 5.95 -2.76
CA GLU A 192 -13.93 5.90 -4.16
C GLU A 192 -12.82 6.26 -5.14
N LEU A 193 -12.04 7.30 -4.83
CA LEU A 193 -10.87 7.68 -5.62
C LEU A 193 -9.81 6.57 -5.63
N LEU A 194 -9.51 5.96 -4.49
CA LEU A 194 -8.58 4.84 -4.38
C LEU A 194 -8.99 3.67 -5.28
N ILE A 195 -10.24 3.22 -5.20
CA ILE A 195 -10.77 2.12 -6.00
C ILE A 195 -10.80 2.47 -7.49
N SER A 196 -11.24 3.67 -7.84
CA SER A 196 -11.26 4.15 -9.23
C SER A 196 -9.86 4.19 -9.84
N LEU A 197 -8.87 4.73 -9.12
CA LEU A 197 -7.48 4.75 -9.55
C LEU A 197 -6.90 3.34 -9.67
N ASN A 198 -7.19 2.46 -8.70
CA ASN A 198 -6.76 1.07 -8.72
C ASN A 198 -7.26 0.33 -9.97
N GLN A 199 -8.55 0.46 -10.29
CA GLN A 199 -9.16 -0.15 -11.48
C GLN A 199 -8.56 0.41 -12.77
N ARG A 200 -8.36 1.72 -12.85
CA ARG A 200 -7.80 2.39 -14.03
C ARG A 200 -6.36 2.00 -14.30
N GLU A 201 -5.56 1.89 -13.27
CA GLU A 201 -4.13 1.56 -13.38
C GLU A 201 -3.87 0.03 -13.40
N GLY A 202 -4.88 -0.80 -13.09
CA GLY A 202 -4.77 -2.26 -13.05
C GLY A 202 -3.86 -2.78 -11.92
N THR A 203 -3.78 -2.05 -10.82
CA THR A 203 -2.90 -2.34 -9.69
C THR A 203 -3.53 -3.39 -8.77
N THR A 204 -2.73 -4.26 -8.16
CA THR A 204 -3.17 -5.15 -7.06
C THR A 204 -3.27 -4.33 -5.79
N LEU A 205 -4.43 -4.29 -5.14
CA LEU A 205 -4.68 -3.49 -3.94
C LEU A 205 -4.77 -4.39 -2.70
N VAL A 206 -3.96 -4.08 -1.68
CA VAL A 206 -4.08 -4.65 -0.33
C VAL A 206 -4.48 -3.53 0.63
N LEU A 207 -5.69 -3.62 1.15
CA LEU A 207 -6.25 -2.65 2.09
C LEU A 207 -6.32 -3.24 3.50
N VAL A 208 -5.60 -2.67 4.44
CA VAL A 208 -5.80 -2.94 5.87
C VAL A 208 -6.88 -2.01 6.38
N THR A 209 -7.92 -2.59 6.98
CA THR A 209 -9.03 -1.84 7.57
C THR A 209 -9.71 -2.62 8.69
N HIS A 210 -10.38 -1.90 9.58
CA HIS A 210 -11.31 -2.47 10.55
C HIS A 210 -12.77 -2.17 10.19
N ASP A 211 -13.02 -1.44 9.10
CA ASP A 211 -14.36 -1.06 8.65
C ASP A 211 -14.96 -2.15 7.73
N PRO A 212 -16.06 -2.83 8.16
CA PRO A 212 -16.72 -3.85 7.34
C PRO A 212 -17.29 -3.31 6.02
N ALA A 213 -17.66 -2.02 5.96
CA ALA A 213 -18.18 -1.43 4.73
C ALA A 213 -17.08 -1.29 3.67
N LEU A 214 -15.84 -1.11 4.08
CA LEU A 214 -14.68 -1.09 3.18
C LEU A 214 -14.33 -2.49 2.68
N SER A 215 -14.32 -3.48 3.58
CA SER A 215 -13.97 -4.86 3.22
C SER A 215 -15.00 -5.48 2.27
N SER A 216 -16.29 -5.14 2.39
CA SER A 216 -17.35 -5.65 1.49
C SER A 216 -17.17 -5.22 0.02
N ARG A 217 -16.31 -4.26 -0.27
CA ARG A 217 -15.95 -3.81 -1.63
C ARG A 217 -14.75 -4.54 -2.21
N ALA A 218 -14.02 -5.30 -1.40
CA ALA A 218 -12.89 -6.12 -1.83
C ALA A 218 -13.38 -7.38 -2.57
N ASN A 219 -12.52 -7.92 -3.45
CA ASN A 219 -12.76 -9.20 -4.10
C ASN A 219 -12.60 -10.36 -3.11
N ARG A 220 -11.74 -10.16 -2.09
CA ARG A 220 -11.47 -11.14 -1.04
C ARG A 220 -11.17 -10.42 0.28
N CYS A 221 -11.57 -11.08 1.38
CA CYS A 221 -11.31 -10.61 2.73
C CYS A 221 -10.50 -11.66 3.49
N ILE A 222 -9.29 -11.27 3.94
CA ILE A 222 -8.40 -12.08 4.76
C ILE A 222 -8.57 -11.65 6.22
N GLN A 223 -9.12 -12.55 7.05
CA GLN A 223 -9.33 -12.27 8.47
C GLN A 223 -8.12 -12.66 9.30
N LEU A 224 -7.52 -11.69 9.98
CA LEU A 224 -6.36 -11.87 10.85
C LEU A 224 -6.78 -11.80 12.32
N ARG A 225 -6.45 -12.83 13.11
CA ARG A 225 -6.68 -12.86 14.56
C ARG A 225 -5.49 -13.49 15.26
N ASP A 226 -4.96 -12.84 16.31
CA ASP A 226 -3.87 -13.34 17.15
C ASP A 226 -2.65 -13.81 16.35
N GLY A 227 -2.35 -13.12 15.24
CA GLY A 227 -1.22 -13.42 14.36
C GLY A 227 -1.43 -14.61 13.42
N LEU A 228 -2.67 -15.05 13.20
CA LEU A 228 -3.05 -16.14 12.29
C LEU A 228 -4.12 -15.69 11.31
N VAL A 229 -4.12 -16.24 10.10
CA VAL A 229 -5.24 -16.16 9.18
C VAL A 229 -6.30 -17.15 9.64
N VAL A 230 -7.52 -16.66 9.93
CA VAL A 230 -8.63 -17.49 10.45
C VAL A 230 -9.71 -17.75 9.42
N SER A 231 -9.85 -16.92 8.40
CA SER A 231 -10.68 -17.17 7.21
C SER A 231 -10.19 -16.35 6.02
N GLU A 232 -10.52 -16.83 4.82
CA GLU A 232 -10.38 -16.15 3.53
C GLU A 232 -11.70 -16.31 2.77
N ASP A 233 -12.43 -15.20 2.56
CA ASP A 233 -13.74 -15.15 1.88
C ASP A 233 -13.69 -14.28 0.62
#